data_c50053ebe67e5d79416a63b8a85300e1
#
_entry.id   c50053ebe67e5d79416a63b8a85300e1
#
_cell.length_a   1.000
_cell.length_b   1.000
_cell.length_c   1.000
_cell.angle_alpha   90.00
_cell.angle_beta   90.00
_cell.angle_gamma   90.00
#
_symmetry.space_group_name_H-M   'P 1'
#
loop_
_entity.id
_entity.type
_entity.pdbx_description
1 polymer ?
#
loop_
_entity_poly.entity_id
_entity_poly.type
_entity_poly.pdbx_seq_one_letter_code
_entity_poly.pdbx_strand_id
1 'polypeptide(L)'
;MKNVTIGEFIVESQNNFPGSTGELSKILSAIKLASKILSHQINKAGLAKEILGSVGRENFQGEDQQKLDIFANETFINALSARGVICGVASEENRSFIAFNDNVNNDAKYVVLIDPLDGSSNIDVNVSVGTIFSVYKRRSKKRQPAEMKDFLQSGTCQVASGYIIYGSSTMLVYTTGSGVNGFTFDPSIGVFFLSHPNMKIPKEGKLYSVNEGNFAEFYPAIRKYIRFCQSEDLSINKSKYNSRYIGSLVAYFHRNLIKGGIYLYPSNLSNPNGKLRLTYECAPLAFIAEQAGGRAISNDKRIMDIPPSELHQRVPFFVGSKYMIDHLEEILESER
;
A
#
# COMPACT_ATOMS: atom_id res chain seq x y z
N MET A 1 9.45 11.49 26.17
CA MET A 1 8.53 11.84 25.06
C MET A 1 7.12 11.58 25.53
N LYS A 2 6.16 12.46 25.25
CA LYS A 2 4.74 12.21 25.54
C LYS A 2 4.27 11.09 24.63
N ASN A 3 3.75 10.00 25.18
CA ASN A 3 3.22 8.90 24.40
C ASN A 3 1.85 9.30 23.81
N VAL A 4 1.86 9.87 22.61
CA VAL A 4 0.64 10.30 21.91
C VAL A 4 0.03 9.07 21.22
N THR A 5 -1.20 8.74 21.57
CA THR A 5 -1.95 7.69 20.88
C THR A 5 -2.45 8.15 19.51
N ILE A 6 -2.70 7.22 18.60
CA ILE A 6 -3.29 7.58 17.29
C ILE A 6 -4.67 8.27 17.45
N GLY A 7 -5.41 7.97 18.51
CA GLY A 7 -6.69 8.64 18.81
C GLY A 7 -6.50 10.12 19.15
N GLU A 8 -5.57 10.43 20.06
CA GLU A 8 -5.21 11.82 20.41
C GLU A 8 -4.66 12.56 19.20
N PHE A 9 -3.76 11.94 18.43
CA PHE A 9 -3.21 12.55 17.21
C PHE A 9 -4.30 12.90 16.17
N ILE A 10 -5.30 12.03 15.98
CA ILE A 10 -6.42 12.29 15.07
C ILE A 10 -7.24 13.49 15.57
N VAL A 11 -7.55 13.58 16.88
CA VAL A 11 -8.29 14.70 17.46
C VAL A 11 -7.51 16.01 17.31
N GLU A 12 -6.22 16.02 17.63
CA GLU A 12 -5.36 17.19 17.45
C GLU A 12 -5.30 17.62 15.96
N SER A 13 -5.17 16.64 15.05
CA SER A 13 -5.09 16.91 13.61
C SER A 13 -6.40 17.44 13.02
N GLN A 14 -7.56 17.13 13.61
CA GLN A 14 -8.86 17.64 13.15
C GLN A 14 -8.95 19.17 13.19
N ASN A 15 -8.22 19.81 14.09
CA ASN A 15 -8.15 21.28 14.18
C ASN A 15 -7.60 21.93 12.89
N ASN A 16 -6.82 21.18 12.10
CA ASN A 16 -6.27 21.63 10.83
C ASN A 16 -7.24 21.45 9.64
N PHE A 17 -8.40 20.81 9.86
CA PHE A 17 -9.40 20.54 8.83
C PHE A 17 -10.77 21.07 9.24
N PRO A 18 -11.03 22.38 9.05
CA PRO A 18 -12.33 22.97 9.34
C PRO A 18 -13.44 22.24 8.58
N GLY A 19 -14.49 21.83 9.29
CA GLY A 19 -15.60 21.05 8.72
C GLY A 19 -15.41 19.54 8.72
N SER A 20 -14.38 19.01 9.38
CA SER A 20 -14.24 17.58 9.60
C SER A 20 -15.38 17.05 10.49
N THR A 21 -16.05 15.99 10.03
CA THR A 21 -17.24 15.41 10.70
C THR A 21 -16.90 14.11 11.46
N GLY A 22 -15.62 13.77 11.59
CA GLY A 22 -15.15 12.56 12.30
C GLY A 22 -15.35 11.24 11.54
N GLU A 23 -15.89 11.28 10.32
CA GLU A 23 -16.15 10.06 9.53
C GLU A 23 -14.84 9.34 9.16
N LEU A 24 -13.81 10.08 8.75
CA LEU A 24 -12.49 9.49 8.45
C LEU A 24 -11.87 8.83 9.70
N SER A 25 -12.07 9.42 10.87
CA SER A 25 -11.63 8.85 12.15
C SER A 25 -12.30 7.51 12.45
N LYS A 26 -13.58 7.35 12.06
CA LYS A 26 -14.30 6.08 12.19
C LYS A 26 -13.74 5.03 11.22
N ILE A 27 -13.39 5.41 9.98
CA ILE A 27 -12.72 4.50 9.02
C ILE A 27 -11.38 4.03 9.58
N LEU A 28 -10.53 4.95 10.04
CA LEU A 28 -9.25 4.62 10.66
C LEU A 28 -9.42 3.75 11.93
N SER A 29 -10.51 3.93 12.68
CA SER A 29 -10.83 3.07 13.83
C SER A 29 -11.21 1.64 13.42
N ALA A 30 -11.91 1.45 12.29
CA ALA A 30 -12.18 0.14 11.74
C ALA A 30 -10.89 -0.55 11.29
N ILE A 31 -10.05 0.16 10.53
CA ILE A 31 -8.75 -0.33 10.06
C ILE A 31 -7.86 -0.73 11.24
N LYS A 32 -7.76 0.11 12.27
CA LYS A 32 -7.01 -0.21 13.50
C LYS A 32 -7.51 -1.49 14.18
N LEU A 33 -8.83 -1.67 14.28
CA LEU A 33 -9.40 -2.87 14.90
C LEU A 33 -9.03 -4.11 14.10
N ALA A 34 -9.28 -4.09 12.79
CA ALA A 34 -8.96 -5.21 11.90
C ALA A 34 -7.46 -5.55 11.93
N SER A 35 -6.58 -4.53 11.89
CA SER A 35 -5.14 -4.74 11.93
C SER A 35 -4.64 -5.35 13.25
N LYS A 36 -5.27 -5.03 14.38
CA LYS A 36 -4.93 -5.67 15.67
C LYS A 36 -5.31 -7.15 15.69
N ILE A 37 -6.50 -7.48 15.17
CA ILE A 37 -6.98 -8.85 15.05
C ILE A 37 -6.03 -9.64 14.16
N LEU A 38 -5.68 -9.07 12.98
CA LEU A 38 -4.78 -9.72 12.03
C LEU A 38 -3.35 -9.86 12.58
N SER A 39 -2.81 -8.83 13.24
CA SER A 39 -1.51 -8.90 13.92
C SER A 39 -1.44 -10.02 14.93
N HIS A 40 -2.51 -10.20 15.71
CA HIS A 40 -2.60 -11.30 16.69
C HIS A 40 -2.60 -12.67 16.01
N GLN A 41 -3.25 -12.83 14.86
CA GLN A 41 -3.26 -14.08 14.11
C GLN A 41 -1.92 -14.36 13.44
N ILE A 42 -1.32 -13.35 12.78
CA ILE A 42 0.00 -13.49 12.15
C ILE A 42 1.06 -13.93 13.17
N ASN A 43 1.05 -13.32 14.36
CA ASN A 43 2.00 -13.68 15.42
C ASN A 43 1.82 -15.11 15.97
N LYS A 44 0.70 -15.78 15.65
CA LYS A 44 0.42 -17.18 16.00
C LYS A 44 0.54 -18.13 14.80
N ALA A 45 0.88 -17.64 13.63
CA ALA A 45 0.83 -18.42 12.38
C ALA A 45 1.56 -19.77 12.51
N GLY A 46 2.75 -19.82 13.09
CA GLY A 46 3.49 -21.06 13.31
C GLY A 46 2.88 -22.03 14.35
N LEU A 47 1.91 -21.59 15.13
CA LEU A 47 1.27 -22.40 16.20
C LEU A 47 -0.11 -22.93 15.80
N ALA A 48 -0.78 -22.29 14.84
CA ALA A 48 -2.15 -22.61 14.44
C ALA A 48 -2.18 -23.09 12.98
N LYS A 49 -2.27 -24.40 12.78
CA LYS A 49 -2.35 -25.01 11.42
C LYS A 49 -3.57 -24.56 10.61
N GLU A 50 -4.59 -24.04 11.27
CA GLU A 50 -5.81 -23.54 10.63
C GLU A 50 -5.58 -22.19 9.92
N ILE A 51 -4.50 -21.49 10.25
CA ILE A 51 -4.18 -20.13 9.73
C ILE A 51 -3.17 -20.20 8.58
N LEU A 52 -2.26 -21.20 8.63
CA LEU A 52 -1.20 -21.37 7.64
C LEU A 52 -1.63 -22.25 6.46
N GLY A 53 -0.96 -22.04 5.35
CA GLY A 53 -1.02 -22.86 4.15
C GLY A 53 -2.10 -22.43 3.16
N SER A 54 -1.93 -22.94 1.94
CA SER A 54 -2.87 -22.77 0.84
C SER A 54 -4.23 -23.41 1.15
N VAL A 55 -5.28 -22.80 0.62
CA VAL A 55 -6.63 -23.37 0.61
C VAL A 55 -6.75 -24.52 -0.41
N GLY A 56 -5.71 -24.72 -1.24
CA GLY A 56 -5.69 -25.72 -2.32
C GLY A 56 -6.52 -25.32 -3.52
N ARG A 57 -6.82 -24.03 -3.67
CA ARG A 57 -7.49 -23.43 -4.82
C ARG A 57 -6.85 -22.08 -5.15
N GLU A 58 -6.89 -21.73 -6.41
CA GLU A 58 -6.52 -20.40 -6.88
C GLU A 58 -7.67 -19.40 -6.63
N ASN A 59 -7.32 -18.14 -6.37
CA ASN A 59 -8.27 -17.05 -6.38
C ASN A 59 -8.75 -16.78 -7.84
N PHE A 60 -9.66 -15.84 -8.02
CA PHE A 60 -10.18 -15.50 -9.36
C PHE A 60 -9.12 -14.91 -10.30
N GLN A 61 -7.93 -14.58 -9.80
CA GLN A 61 -6.78 -14.06 -10.55
C GLN A 61 -5.77 -15.15 -10.95
N GLY A 62 -5.99 -16.42 -10.55
CA GLY A 62 -5.07 -17.54 -10.78
C GLY A 62 -3.88 -17.56 -9.81
N GLU A 63 -4.00 -16.92 -8.64
CA GLU A 63 -2.99 -16.92 -7.60
C GLU A 63 -3.40 -17.91 -6.49
N ASP A 64 -2.41 -18.62 -5.92
CA ASP A 64 -2.66 -19.58 -4.84
C ASP A 64 -3.16 -18.86 -3.58
N GLN A 65 -4.42 -19.08 -3.20
CA GLN A 65 -5.08 -18.39 -2.10
C GLN A 65 -4.67 -18.98 -0.76
N GLN A 66 -4.14 -18.15 0.13
CA GLN A 66 -3.79 -18.53 1.49
C GLN A 66 -5.00 -18.39 2.42
N LYS A 67 -5.08 -19.23 3.45
CA LYS A 67 -6.17 -19.16 4.44
C LYS A 67 -6.22 -17.80 5.14
N LEU A 68 -5.06 -17.21 5.37
CA LEU A 68 -4.97 -15.91 6.04
C LEU A 68 -5.45 -14.76 5.15
N ASP A 69 -5.40 -14.88 3.81
CA ASP A 69 -5.98 -13.89 2.89
C ASP A 69 -7.49 -13.80 3.09
N ILE A 70 -8.16 -14.95 3.14
CA ILE A 70 -9.61 -15.02 3.38
C ILE A 70 -9.95 -14.39 4.73
N PHE A 71 -9.23 -14.78 5.78
CA PHE A 71 -9.44 -14.25 7.12
C PHE A 71 -9.22 -12.74 7.20
N ALA A 72 -8.14 -12.23 6.57
CA ALA A 72 -7.83 -10.81 6.51
C ALA A 72 -8.93 -10.04 5.79
N ASN A 73 -9.34 -10.53 4.60
CA ASN A 73 -10.38 -9.93 3.79
C ASN A 73 -11.71 -9.80 4.56
N GLU A 74 -12.19 -10.89 5.15
CA GLU A 74 -13.42 -10.89 5.93
C GLU A 74 -13.32 -9.96 7.16
N THR A 75 -12.18 -9.97 7.85
CA THR A 75 -11.96 -9.13 9.04
C THR A 75 -12.03 -7.64 8.70
N PHE A 76 -11.39 -7.20 7.62
CA PHE A 76 -11.44 -5.80 7.19
C PHE A 76 -12.82 -5.40 6.69
N ILE A 77 -13.47 -6.22 5.85
CA ILE A 77 -14.81 -5.94 5.33
C ILE A 77 -15.82 -5.79 6.48
N ASN A 78 -15.82 -6.72 7.44
CA ASN A 78 -16.70 -6.68 8.60
C ASN A 78 -16.44 -5.46 9.50
N ALA A 79 -15.18 -5.13 9.77
CA ALA A 79 -14.84 -3.96 10.58
C ALA A 79 -15.25 -2.65 9.91
N LEU A 80 -15.12 -2.55 8.59
CA LEU A 80 -15.45 -1.38 7.80
C LEU A 80 -16.98 -1.20 7.67
N SER A 81 -17.73 -2.28 7.38
CA SER A 81 -19.19 -2.23 7.22
C SER A 81 -19.91 -1.79 8.49
N ALA A 82 -19.39 -2.18 9.67
CA ALA A 82 -20.00 -1.88 10.96
C ALA A 82 -19.95 -0.40 11.38
N ARG A 83 -19.31 0.51 10.62
CA ARG A 83 -19.10 1.91 11.03
C ARG A 83 -20.11 2.91 10.47
N GLY A 84 -20.88 2.54 9.46
CA GLY A 84 -21.89 3.42 8.87
C GLY A 84 -21.34 4.67 8.17
N VAL A 85 -20.08 4.65 7.74
CA VAL A 85 -19.40 5.81 7.13
C VAL A 85 -18.85 5.55 5.75
N ILE A 86 -18.94 4.28 5.27
CA ILE A 86 -18.57 3.89 3.91
C ILE A 86 -19.76 3.21 3.23
N CYS A 87 -19.95 3.50 1.95
CA CYS A 87 -21.03 2.90 1.16
C CYS A 87 -20.61 1.63 0.42
N GLY A 88 -19.32 1.31 0.46
CA GLY A 88 -18.81 0.07 -0.13
C GLY A 88 -17.29 -0.05 -0.01
N VAL A 89 -16.82 -1.26 -0.28
CA VAL A 89 -15.41 -1.62 -0.27
C VAL A 89 -15.05 -2.39 -1.55
N ALA A 90 -13.90 -2.10 -2.13
CA ALA A 90 -13.28 -2.94 -3.14
C ALA A 90 -12.03 -3.56 -2.52
N SER A 91 -11.94 -4.88 -2.56
CA SER A 91 -10.82 -5.65 -2.07
C SER A 91 -10.10 -6.34 -3.22
N GLU A 92 -8.79 -6.44 -3.11
CA GLU A 92 -7.94 -7.18 -4.04
C GLU A 92 -8.37 -8.65 -4.15
N GLU A 93 -8.84 -9.24 -3.05
CA GLU A 93 -9.30 -10.62 -2.94
C GLU A 93 -10.69 -10.87 -3.55
N ASN A 94 -11.43 -9.84 -3.89
CA ASN A 94 -12.79 -9.93 -4.40
C ASN A 94 -12.86 -9.58 -5.88
N ARG A 95 -13.55 -10.39 -6.69
CA ARG A 95 -13.72 -10.14 -8.13
C ARG A 95 -14.34 -8.76 -8.44
N SER A 96 -15.21 -8.26 -7.56
CA SER A 96 -15.88 -6.97 -7.69
C SER A 96 -15.97 -6.28 -6.33
N PHE A 97 -16.36 -5.01 -6.35
CA PHE A 97 -16.63 -4.29 -5.11
C PHE A 97 -17.89 -4.84 -4.40
N ILE A 98 -17.94 -4.61 -3.10
CA ILE A 98 -19.11 -4.89 -2.25
C ILE A 98 -19.77 -3.56 -1.90
N ALA A 99 -21.01 -3.38 -2.33
CA ALA A 99 -21.85 -2.26 -1.90
C ALA A 99 -22.56 -2.64 -0.58
N PHE A 100 -22.54 -1.75 0.41
CA PHE A 100 -23.29 -1.95 1.65
C PHE A 100 -24.71 -1.38 1.50
N ASN A 101 -25.68 -2.27 1.42
CA ASN A 101 -27.09 -1.99 1.08
C ASN A 101 -27.99 -1.85 2.31
N ASP A 102 -27.53 -1.15 3.35
CA ASP A 102 -28.37 -0.81 4.50
C ASP A 102 -28.59 0.72 4.57
N ASN A 103 -29.62 1.12 5.33
CA ASN A 103 -30.04 2.53 5.41
C ASN A 103 -28.94 3.46 5.95
N VAL A 104 -28.01 2.96 6.73
CA VAL A 104 -26.93 3.75 7.34
C VAL A 104 -25.78 3.94 6.33
N ASN A 105 -25.34 2.86 5.71
CA ASN A 105 -24.21 2.89 4.77
C ASN A 105 -24.58 3.54 3.43
N ASN A 106 -25.83 3.45 3.00
CA ASN A 106 -26.30 4.10 1.76
C ASN A 106 -26.20 5.64 1.78
N ASP A 107 -26.16 6.27 2.95
CA ASP A 107 -25.95 7.74 3.07
C ASP A 107 -24.48 8.11 3.29
N ALA A 108 -23.59 7.12 3.39
CA ALA A 108 -22.17 7.31 3.65
C ALA A 108 -21.45 8.02 2.50
N LYS A 109 -20.41 8.78 2.87
CA LYS A 109 -19.68 9.68 1.94
C LYS A 109 -18.44 9.07 1.31
N TYR A 110 -18.01 7.89 1.76
CA TYR A 110 -16.72 7.32 1.39
C TYR A 110 -16.85 5.89 0.86
N VAL A 111 -15.87 5.51 0.08
CA VAL A 111 -15.53 4.13 -0.28
C VAL A 111 -14.10 3.83 0.13
N VAL A 112 -13.78 2.57 0.37
CA VAL A 112 -12.44 2.10 0.72
C VAL A 112 -12.00 1.08 -0.33
N LEU A 113 -10.75 1.20 -0.78
CA LEU A 113 -10.06 0.17 -1.57
C LEU A 113 -8.96 -0.41 -0.70
N ILE A 114 -8.80 -1.73 -0.71
CA ILE A 114 -7.90 -2.43 0.20
C ILE A 114 -7.24 -3.63 -0.47
N ASP A 115 -5.94 -3.80 -0.22
CA ASP A 115 -5.25 -5.08 -0.27
C ASP A 115 -5.16 -5.57 1.18
N PRO A 116 -5.94 -6.59 1.56
CA PRO A 116 -6.01 -7.04 2.94
C PRO A 116 -4.71 -7.62 3.47
N LEU A 117 -3.91 -8.26 2.60
CA LEU A 117 -2.68 -8.94 3.02
C LEU A 117 -1.64 -9.05 1.90
N ASP A 118 -0.95 -7.94 1.59
CA ASP A 118 0.21 -7.92 0.67
C ASP A 118 1.30 -8.88 1.11
N GLY A 119 1.74 -9.71 0.18
CA GLY A 119 2.84 -10.63 0.37
C GLY A 119 2.50 -11.88 1.19
N SER A 120 1.26 -12.35 1.21
CA SER A 120 0.76 -13.49 1.98
C SER A 120 1.57 -14.79 1.76
N SER A 121 2.13 -15.00 0.58
CA SER A 121 3.02 -16.15 0.29
C SER A 121 4.30 -16.17 1.15
N ASN A 122 4.61 -15.09 1.85
CA ASN A 122 5.77 -14.99 2.74
C ASN A 122 5.46 -15.36 4.21
N ILE A 123 4.22 -15.64 4.56
CA ILE A 123 3.83 -15.94 5.94
C ILE A 123 4.47 -17.25 6.42
N ASP A 124 4.47 -18.27 5.58
CA ASP A 124 5.00 -19.60 5.91
C ASP A 124 6.51 -19.59 6.19
N VAL A 125 7.20 -18.57 5.71
CA VAL A 125 8.65 -18.37 5.92
C VAL A 125 8.95 -17.22 6.88
N ASN A 126 7.93 -16.72 7.59
CA ASN A 126 8.04 -15.69 8.62
C ASN A 126 8.66 -14.37 8.14
N VAL A 127 8.36 -13.97 6.92
CA VAL A 127 8.74 -12.68 6.35
C VAL A 127 7.61 -11.68 6.57
N SER A 128 7.95 -10.40 6.76
CA SER A 128 6.95 -9.34 6.99
C SER A 128 5.98 -9.22 5.84
N VAL A 129 4.71 -9.13 6.17
CA VAL A 129 3.57 -8.91 5.26
C VAL A 129 2.86 -7.61 5.61
N GLY A 130 1.90 -7.18 4.82
CA GLY A 130 1.23 -5.91 5.09
C GLY A 130 -0.21 -5.85 4.61
N THR A 131 -0.91 -4.82 5.03
CA THR A 131 -2.21 -4.39 4.51
C THR A 131 -2.05 -3.02 3.88
N ILE A 132 -2.64 -2.78 2.72
CA ILE A 132 -2.61 -1.47 2.05
C ILE A 132 -4.04 -0.98 1.89
N PHE A 133 -4.31 0.30 2.16
CA PHE A 133 -5.65 0.87 1.99
C PHE A 133 -5.64 2.28 1.45
N SER A 134 -6.72 2.64 0.77
CA SER A 134 -7.02 4.00 0.35
C SER A 134 -8.50 4.34 0.53
N VAL A 135 -8.79 5.61 0.75
CA VAL A 135 -10.13 6.14 0.99
C VAL A 135 -10.43 7.19 -0.05
N TYR A 136 -11.59 7.09 -0.68
CA TYR A 136 -12.08 8.05 -1.68
C TYR A 136 -13.44 8.60 -1.30
N LYS A 137 -13.75 9.81 -1.76
CA LYS A 137 -15.10 10.34 -1.68
C LYS A 137 -15.99 9.63 -2.71
N ARG A 138 -17.19 9.30 -2.29
CA ARG A 138 -18.25 8.78 -3.14
C ARG A 138 -18.60 9.77 -4.25
N ARG A 139 -18.82 9.28 -5.45
CA ARG A 139 -19.30 10.03 -6.64
C ARG A 139 -20.76 9.75 -7.00
N SER A 140 -21.27 8.56 -6.65
CA SER A 140 -22.67 8.19 -6.85
C SER A 140 -23.60 8.97 -5.92
N LYS A 141 -24.90 8.98 -6.22
CA LYS A 141 -25.92 9.66 -5.41
C LYS A 141 -26.03 8.99 -4.04
N LYS A 142 -26.19 9.81 -2.99
CA LYS A 142 -26.51 9.33 -1.65
C LYS A 142 -27.85 8.59 -1.63
N ARG A 143 -28.04 7.71 -0.65
CA ARG A 143 -29.23 6.86 -0.48
C ARG A 143 -29.45 5.85 -1.61
N GLN A 144 -28.40 5.56 -2.37
CA GLN A 144 -28.36 4.51 -3.37
C GLN A 144 -27.14 3.61 -3.11
N PRO A 145 -27.09 2.40 -3.61
CA PRO A 145 -25.88 1.55 -3.53
C PRO A 145 -24.67 2.23 -4.16
N ALA A 146 -23.48 1.86 -3.71
CA ALA A 146 -22.25 2.29 -4.36
C ALA A 146 -22.19 1.77 -5.79
N GLU A 147 -21.56 2.54 -6.68
CA GLU A 147 -21.41 2.22 -8.10
C GLU A 147 -19.91 2.08 -8.45
N MET A 148 -19.58 1.44 -9.56
CA MET A 148 -18.20 1.25 -10.03
C MET A 148 -17.41 2.58 -10.11
N LYS A 149 -18.04 3.67 -10.53
CA LYS A 149 -17.44 5.01 -10.59
C LYS A 149 -16.95 5.57 -9.24
N ASP A 150 -17.44 5.00 -8.12
CA ASP A 150 -17.01 5.39 -6.78
C ASP A 150 -15.61 4.85 -6.48
N PHE A 151 -15.23 3.75 -7.12
CA PHE A 151 -13.95 3.06 -6.94
C PHE A 151 -12.94 3.38 -8.03
N LEU A 152 -13.39 3.56 -9.28
CA LEU A 152 -12.52 3.90 -10.41
C LEU A 152 -12.20 5.40 -10.44
N GLN A 153 -11.34 5.83 -9.51
CA GLN A 153 -10.89 7.21 -9.37
C GLN A 153 -9.36 7.28 -9.42
N SER A 154 -8.84 8.34 -10.04
CA SER A 154 -7.38 8.59 -10.07
C SER A 154 -6.82 8.72 -8.66
N GLY A 155 -5.55 8.37 -8.49
CA GLY A 155 -4.86 8.47 -7.20
C GLY A 155 -4.92 9.85 -6.56
N THR A 156 -4.99 10.92 -7.35
CA THR A 156 -5.14 12.31 -6.90
C THR A 156 -6.46 12.59 -6.18
N CYS A 157 -7.48 11.72 -6.31
CA CYS A 157 -8.77 11.84 -5.62
C CYS A 157 -8.77 11.19 -4.23
N GLN A 158 -7.68 10.58 -3.79
CA GLN A 158 -7.57 9.98 -2.46
C GLN A 158 -7.70 11.05 -1.37
N VAL A 159 -8.50 10.76 -0.34
CA VAL A 159 -8.62 11.62 0.85
C VAL A 159 -7.76 11.11 2.00
N ALA A 160 -7.41 9.83 1.97
CA ALA A 160 -6.45 9.21 2.88
C ALA A 160 -5.89 7.94 2.24
N SER A 161 -4.67 7.61 2.60
CA SER A 161 -4.02 6.34 2.30
C SER A 161 -3.14 5.90 3.44
N GLY A 162 -2.95 4.60 3.57
CA GLY A 162 -2.08 4.04 4.57
C GLY A 162 -1.74 2.59 4.29
N TYR A 163 -0.84 2.08 5.09
CA TYR A 163 -0.55 0.67 5.16
C TYR A 163 -0.28 0.25 6.59
N ILE A 164 -0.45 -1.04 6.85
CA ILE A 164 0.02 -1.69 8.07
C ILE A 164 1.13 -2.66 7.66
N ILE A 165 2.25 -2.64 8.36
CA ILE A 165 3.28 -3.67 8.24
C ILE A 165 3.25 -4.55 9.48
N TYR A 166 3.20 -5.85 9.26
CA TYR A 166 3.28 -6.90 10.28
C TYR A 166 4.69 -7.50 10.21
N GLY A 167 5.58 -6.99 11.03
CA GLY A 167 6.99 -7.36 11.06
C GLY A 167 7.49 -7.54 12.49
N SER A 168 8.75 -7.17 12.75
CA SER A 168 9.32 -7.19 14.11
C SER A 168 8.54 -6.33 15.11
N SER A 169 7.81 -5.34 14.62
CA SER A 169 6.70 -4.66 15.29
C SER A 169 5.58 -4.43 14.29
N THR A 170 4.34 -4.37 14.75
CA THR A 170 3.23 -3.94 13.88
C THR A 170 3.18 -2.43 13.84
N MET A 171 3.24 -1.84 12.65
CA MET A 171 3.17 -0.40 12.46
C MET A 171 2.05 -0.04 11.48
N LEU A 172 1.29 1.01 11.82
CA LEU A 172 0.35 1.66 10.92
C LEU A 172 0.95 2.98 10.47
N VAL A 173 1.06 3.17 9.16
CA VAL A 173 1.54 4.41 8.54
C VAL A 173 0.43 4.97 7.66
N TYR A 174 0.09 6.25 7.81
CA TYR A 174 -0.94 6.85 6.96
C TYR A 174 -0.70 8.33 6.70
N THR A 175 -1.42 8.83 5.71
CA THR A 175 -1.52 10.25 5.35
C THR A 175 -2.97 10.62 5.02
N THR A 176 -3.31 11.87 5.29
CA THR A 176 -4.55 12.53 4.83
C THR A 176 -4.25 13.70 3.88
N GLY A 177 -3.07 13.67 3.23
CA GLY A 177 -2.61 14.74 2.35
C GLY A 177 -1.83 15.86 3.06
N SER A 178 -1.49 15.70 4.34
CA SER A 178 -0.79 16.71 5.15
C SER A 178 0.41 16.07 5.87
N GLY A 179 1.27 15.40 5.11
CA GLY A 179 2.42 14.67 5.64
C GLY A 179 2.09 13.22 6.02
N VAL A 180 3.10 12.47 6.39
CA VAL A 180 3.03 11.02 6.68
C VAL A 180 3.41 10.77 8.12
N ASN A 181 2.62 9.98 8.85
CA ASN A 181 2.89 9.65 10.24
C ASN A 181 2.81 8.15 10.47
N GLY A 182 3.75 7.63 11.27
CA GLY A 182 3.86 6.21 11.62
C GLY A 182 3.59 5.96 13.10
N PHE A 183 2.81 4.92 13.38
CA PHE A 183 2.37 4.53 14.72
C PHE A 183 2.74 3.09 14.98
N THR A 184 3.44 2.83 16.07
CA THR A 184 3.80 1.48 16.50
C THR A 184 2.75 0.93 17.46
N PHE A 185 2.36 -0.31 17.23
CA PHE A 185 1.41 -1.03 18.06
C PHE A 185 2.08 -1.60 19.30
N ASP A 186 1.54 -1.29 20.47
CA ASP A 186 1.87 -1.97 21.70
C ASP A 186 0.83 -3.06 21.98
N PRO A 187 1.16 -4.34 21.80
CA PRO A 187 0.21 -5.43 21.98
C PRO A 187 -0.19 -5.65 23.43
N SER A 188 0.62 -5.20 24.41
CA SER A 188 0.36 -5.42 25.84
C SER A 188 -0.86 -4.63 26.33
N ILE A 189 -1.10 -3.46 25.77
CA ILE A 189 -2.22 -2.58 26.11
C ILE A 189 -3.16 -2.33 24.91
N GLY A 190 -2.83 -2.91 23.75
CA GLY A 190 -3.68 -2.83 22.56
C GLY A 190 -3.78 -1.43 21.91
N VAL A 191 -2.73 -0.61 21.98
CA VAL A 191 -2.74 0.79 21.53
C VAL A 191 -1.65 1.05 20.48
N PHE A 192 -1.97 1.86 19.48
CA PHE A 192 -1.00 2.42 18.54
C PHE A 192 -0.50 3.77 19.05
N PHE A 193 0.82 3.93 19.22
CA PHE A 193 1.48 5.17 19.61
C PHE A 193 2.24 5.82 18.46
N LEU A 194 2.19 7.13 18.36
CA LEU A 194 2.98 7.92 17.42
C LEU A 194 4.48 7.72 17.68
N SER A 195 5.12 6.96 16.82
CA SER A 195 6.55 6.64 16.91
C SER A 195 7.40 7.36 15.85
N HIS A 196 6.79 7.66 14.72
CA HIS A 196 7.45 8.27 13.55
C HIS A 196 6.62 9.46 13.03
N PRO A 197 6.70 10.65 13.67
CA PRO A 197 5.99 11.84 13.20
C PRO A 197 6.66 12.40 11.94
N ASN A 198 5.83 12.90 11.01
CA ASN A 198 6.26 13.62 9.81
C ASN A 198 7.38 12.91 9.02
N MET A 199 7.13 11.65 8.70
CA MET A 199 8.08 10.79 7.96
C MET A 199 8.43 11.42 6.60
N LYS A 200 9.70 11.36 6.24
CA LYS A 200 10.19 11.85 4.94
C LYS A 200 11.09 10.80 4.31
N ILE A 201 10.89 10.55 3.02
CA ILE A 201 11.82 9.75 2.22
C ILE A 201 13.08 10.58 1.98
N PRO A 202 14.27 10.08 2.33
CA PRO A 202 15.52 10.72 1.92
C PRO A 202 15.57 10.92 0.41
N LYS A 203 16.05 12.08 -0.06
CA LYS A 203 16.09 12.42 -1.50
C LYS A 203 16.87 11.39 -2.33
N GLU A 204 17.82 10.71 -1.70
CA GLU A 204 18.62 9.63 -2.28
C GLU A 204 18.76 8.50 -1.25
N GLY A 205 18.94 7.27 -1.70
CA GLY A 205 19.19 6.10 -0.88
C GLY A 205 20.36 5.29 -1.43
N LYS A 206 20.76 4.25 -0.69
CA LYS A 206 21.86 3.33 -1.10
C LYS A 206 21.34 1.93 -1.37
N LEU A 207 20.07 1.82 -1.80
CA LEU A 207 19.43 0.52 -1.98
C LEU A 207 18.48 0.54 -3.17
N TYR A 208 18.55 -0.52 -3.97
CA TYR A 208 17.53 -0.84 -4.95
C TYR A 208 16.96 -2.23 -4.68
N SER A 209 15.69 -2.42 -5.02
CA SER A 209 14.95 -3.67 -4.82
C SER A 209 14.24 -4.04 -6.10
N VAL A 210 14.64 -5.15 -6.71
CA VAL A 210 14.05 -5.72 -7.92
C VAL A 210 14.31 -7.22 -7.95
N ASN A 211 13.39 -8.01 -8.52
CA ASN A 211 13.65 -9.43 -8.76
C ASN A 211 14.60 -9.60 -9.96
N GLU A 212 15.90 -9.64 -9.69
CA GLU A 212 16.92 -9.83 -10.73
C GLU A 212 16.88 -11.20 -11.39
N GLY A 213 16.14 -12.17 -10.83
CA GLY A 213 15.86 -13.44 -11.50
C GLY A 213 15.17 -13.25 -12.86
N ASN A 214 14.45 -12.14 -13.03
CA ASN A 214 13.77 -11.79 -14.28
C ASN A 214 14.62 -10.90 -15.21
N PHE A 215 15.93 -10.73 -14.93
CA PHE A 215 16.79 -9.77 -15.65
C PHE A 215 16.78 -9.98 -17.18
N ALA A 216 16.77 -11.23 -17.63
CA ALA A 216 16.74 -11.57 -19.06
C ALA A 216 15.44 -11.10 -19.77
N GLU A 217 14.34 -11.01 -19.02
CA GLU A 217 13.03 -10.61 -19.55
C GLU A 217 12.79 -9.10 -19.49
N PHE A 218 13.62 -8.34 -18.78
CA PHE A 218 13.45 -6.90 -18.66
C PHE A 218 13.76 -6.15 -19.96
N TYR A 219 13.03 -5.09 -20.23
CA TYR A 219 13.30 -4.17 -21.34
C TYR A 219 14.67 -3.48 -21.19
N PRO A 220 15.31 -3.04 -22.28
CA PRO A 220 16.67 -2.49 -22.26
C PRO A 220 16.90 -1.38 -21.23
N ALA A 221 15.98 -0.43 -21.10
CA ALA A 221 16.08 0.67 -20.14
C ALA A 221 16.18 0.19 -18.69
N ILE A 222 15.38 -0.82 -18.31
CA ILE A 222 15.42 -1.38 -16.96
C ILE A 222 16.74 -2.12 -16.70
N ARG A 223 17.22 -2.89 -17.67
CA ARG A 223 18.54 -3.53 -17.56
C ARG A 223 19.67 -2.51 -17.45
N LYS A 224 19.58 -1.40 -18.17
CA LYS A 224 20.55 -0.29 -18.09
C LYS A 224 20.55 0.35 -16.70
N TYR A 225 19.36 0.62 -16.13
CA TYR A 225 19.24 1.15 -14.77
C TYR A 225 19.80 0.19 -13.70
N ILE A 226 19.53 -1.11 -13.81
CA ILE A 226 20.07 -2.11 -12.87
C ILE A 226 21.60 -2.16 -12.96
N ARG A 227 22.17 -2.14 -14.17
CA ARG A 227 23.65 -2.08 -14.36
C ARG A 227 24.24 -0.81 -13.77
N PHE A 228 23.55 0.33 -13.92
CA PHE A 228 23.95 1.57 -13.23
C PHE A 228 23.98 1.37 -11.71
N CYS A 229 22.95 0.77 -11.11
CA CYS A 229 22.93 0.50 -9.66
C CYS A 229 24.07 -0.45 -9.21
N GLN A 230 24.48 -1.37 -10.06
CA GLN A 230 25.55 -2.35 -9.81
C GLN A 230 26.96 -1.80 -10.07
N SER A 231 27.07 -0.67 -10.77
CA SER A 231 28.37 -0.10 -11.19
C SER A 231 29.23 0.28 -9.99
N GLU A 232 30.50 -0.09 -10.05
CA GLU A 232 31.56 0.36 -9.14
C GLU A 232 32.32 1.59 -9.69
N ASP A 233 32.03 2.01 -10.89
CA ASP A 233 32.62 3.19 -11.53
C ASP A 233 32.02 4.46 -10.92
N LEU A 234 32.83 5.14 -10.09
CA LEU A 234 32.45 6.38 -9.41
C LEU A 234 32.20 7.56 -10.37
N SER A 235 32.62 7.46 -11.64
CA SER A 235 32.29 8.44 -12.67
C SER A 235 30.84 8.28 -13.15
N ILE A 236 30.29 7.09 -13.04
CA ILE A 236 28.91 6.73 -13.41
C ILE A 236 27.98 6.85 -12.20
N ASN A 237 28.42 6.36 -11.05
CA ASN A 237 27.64 6.33 -9.82
C ASN A 237 28.47 6.74 -8.61
N LYS A 238 28.05 7.80 -7.91
CA LYS A 238 28.77 8.33 -6.73
C LYS A 238 28.92 7.34 -5.57
N SER A 239 28.10 6.29 -5.54
CA SER A 239 28.19 5.22 -4.54
C SER A 239 27.53 3.95 -5.05
N LYS A 240 28.14 2.78 -4.72
CA LYS A 240 27.54 1.47 -5.01
C LYS A 240 26.22 1.31 -4.26
N TYR A 241 25.14 0.92 -4.98
CA TYR A 241 23.89 0.56 -4.35
C TYR A 241 23.88 -0.91 -3.93
N ASN A 242 23.23 -1.19 -2.80
CA ASN A 242 23.01 -2.55 -2.34
C ASN A 242 21.69 -3.10 -2.92
N SER A 243 21.71 -4.33 -3.41
CA SER A 243 20.52 -5.05 -3.82
C SER A 243 19.85 -5.72 -2.62
N ARG A 244 18.51 -5.65 -2.57
CA ARG A 244 17.72 -6.43 -1.62
C ARG A 244 16.40 -6.81 -2.26
N TYR A 245 16.04 -8.10 -2.24
CA TYR A 245 14.76 -8.57 -2.72
C TYR A 245 14.27 -9.78 -1.92
N ILE A 246 13.05 -9.70 -1.36
CA ILE A 246 12.41 -10.77 -0.59
C ILE A 246 10.92 -10.96 -0.94
N GLY A 247 10.39 -10.20 -1.90
CA GLY A 247 9.03 -10.39 -2.40
C GLY A 247 7.89 -9.83 -1.53
N SER A 248 8.15 -8.84 -0.66
CA SER A 248 7.11 -8.12 0.10
C SER A 248 7.15 -6.64 -0.24
N LEU A 249 6.11 -6.12 -0.92
CA LEU A 249 6.04 -4.73 -1.37
C LEU A 249 6.02 -3.78 -0.17
N VAL A 250 5.17 -4.03 0.82
CA VAL A 250 5.05 -3.17 2.01
C VAL A 250 6.37 -3.10 2.79
N ALA A 251 7.10 -4.22 2.91
CA ALA A 251 8.37 -4.25 3.62
C ALA A 251 9.44 -3.37 2.94
N TYR A 252 9.55 -3.43 1.61
CA TYR A 252 10.47 -2.56 0.86
C TYR A 252 10.06 -1.11 0.92
N PHE A 253 8.78 -0.83 0.72
CA PHE A 253 8.25 0.52 0.78
C PHE A 253 8.52 1.16 2.14
N HIS A 254 8.21 0.46 3.24
CA HIS A 254 8.46 0.93 4.61
C HIS A 254 9.94 1.23 4.85
N ARG A 255 10.82 0.30 4.42
CA ARG A 255 12.25 0.51 4.54
C ARG A 255 12.73 1.74 3.76
N ASN A 256 12.26 1.91 2.52
CA ASN A 256 12.65 3.03 1.66
C ASN A 256 12.07 4.36 2.15
N LEU A 257 10.88 4.33 2.77
CA LEU A 257 10.30 5.49 3.44
C LEU A 257 11.22 6.02 4.57
N ILE A 258 11.90 5.13 5.30
CA ILE A 258 12.77 5.51 6.42
C ILE A 258 14.22 5.79 5.99
N LYS A 259 14.78 4.98 5.09
CA LYS A 259 16.23 4.96 4.77
C LYS A 259 16.57 5.48 3.38
N GLY A 260 15.58 5.79 2.56
CA GLY A 260 15.76 6.02 1.13
C GLY A 260 16.03 4.74 0.36
N GLY A 261 15.94 4.83 -0.95
CA GLY A 261 16.09 3.72 -1.88
C GLY A 261 15.02 3.75 -2.96
N ILE A 262 15.06 2.76 -3.85
CA ILE A 262 14.08 2.57 -4.92
C ILE A 262 13.58 1.13 -4.93
N TYR A 263 12.28 0.97 -5.10
CA TYR A 263 11.64 -0.30 -5.41
C TYR A 263 11.20 -0.30 -6.86
N LEU A 264 11.53 -1.36 -7.59
CA LEU A 264 11.30 -1.53 -9.01
C LEU A 264 10.48 -2.80 -9.23
N TYR A 265 9.29 -2.63 -9.77
CA TYR A 265 8.47 -3.74 -10.27
C TYR A 265 8.09 -3.47 -11.74
N PRO A 266 9.05 -3.66 -12.66
CA PRO A 266 8.86 -3.33 -14.06
C PRO A 266 7.92 -4.32 -14.76
N SER A 267 7.38 -3.91 -15.90
CA SER A 267 6.90 -4.84 -16.92
C SER A 267 8.05 -5.66 -17.47
N ASN A 268 7.75 -6.86 -17.93
CA ASN A 268 8.67 -7.76 -18.59
C ASN A 268 7.96 -8.51 -19.73
N LEU A 269 8.68 -9.36 -20.45
CA LEU A 269 8.12 -10.13 -21.59
C LEU A 269 6.94 -11.01 -21.16
N SER A 270 7.00 -11.62 -19.98
CA SER A 270 5.93 -12.46 -19.43
C SER A 270 4.75 -11.64 -18.86
N ASN A 271 4.99 -10.39 -18.41
CA ASN A 271 3.99 -9.51 -17.82
C ASN A 271 4.12 -8.11 -18.41
N PRO A 272 3.64 -7.87 -19.64
CA PRO A 272 3.85 -6.60 -20.35
C PRO A 272 3.12 -5.42 -19.70
N ASN A 273 2.06 -5.66 -18.95
CA ASN A 273 1.31 -4.65 -18.20
C ASN A 273 1.77 -4.50 -16.74
N GLY A 274 2.90 -5.14 -16.36
CA GLY A 274 3.29 -5.23 -14.94
C GLY A 274 2.47 -6.28 -14.20
N LYS A 275 2.65 -6.36 -12.88
CA LYS A 275 1.98 -7.37 -12.03
C LYS A 275 1.22 -6.75 -10.86
N LEU A 276 1.67 -5.60 -10.34
CA LEU A 276 1.03 -4.91 -9.22
C LEU A 276 -0.24 -4.18 -9.67
N ARG A 277 -1.22 -4.09 -8.76
CA ARG A 277 -2.53 -3.48 -9.04
C ARG A 277 -2.50 -1.98 -8.77
N LEU A 278 -2.95 -1.21 -9.77
CA LEU A 278 -2.97 0.25 -9.67
C LEU A 278 -3.75 0.74 -8.46
N THR A 279 -4.94 0.20 -8.23
CA THR A 279 -5.92 0.72 -7.27
C THR A 279 -5.64 0.31 -5.83
N TYR A 280 -5.17 -0.91 -5.61
CA TYR A 280 -5.01 -1.48 -4.27
C TYR A 280 -3.61 -1.29 -3.69
N GLU A 281 -2.58 -1.27 -4.53
CA GLU A 281 -1.16 -1.26 -4.13
C GLU A 281 -0.47 0.03 -4.58
N CYS A 282 -0.43 0.31 -5.91
CA CYS A 282 0.42 1.35 -6.46
C CYS A 282 -0.05 2.76 -6.11
N ALA A 283 -1.34 3.09 -6.31
CA ALA A 283 -1.87 4.43 -6.04
C ALA A 283 -1.85 4.80 -4.55
N PRO A 284 -2.22 3.91 -3.59
CA PRO A 284 -2.08 4.21 -2.17
C PRO A 284 -0.63 4.49 -1.76
N LEU A 285 0.31 3.64 -2.17
CA LEU A 285 1.72 3.81 -1.81
C LEU A 285 2.35 5.01 -2.52
N ALA A 286 1.93 5.34 -3.75
CA ALA A 286 2.34 6.54 -4.46
C ALA A 286 1.91 7.82 -3.71
N PHE A 287 0.67 7.86 -3.20
CA PHE A 287 0.20 8.99 -2.42
C PHE A 287 1.05 9.19 -1.16
N ILE A 288 1.34 8.12 -0.43
CA ILE A 288 2.22 8.17 0.75
C ILE A 288 3.63 8.62 0.37
N ALA A 289 4.21 8.07 -0.70
CA ALA A 289 5.54 8.43 -1.16
C ALA A 289 5.66 9.91 -1.47
N GLU A 290 4.71 10.47 -2.21
CA GLU A 290 4.71 11.89 -2.59
C GLU A 290 4.51 12.81 -1.36
N GLN A 291 3.63 12.46 -0.42
CA GLN A 291 3.45 13.19 0.84
C GLN A 291 4.72 13.15 1.71
N ALA A 292 5.54 12.13 1.54
CA ALA A 292 6.85 12.01 2.19
C ALA A 292 8.00 12.65 1.40
N GLY A 293 7.75 13.25 0.22
CA GLY A 293 8.76 13.89 -0.63
C GLY A 293 9.53 12.96 -1.57
N GLY A 294 9.05 11.72 -1.74
CA GLY A 294 9.48 10.78 -2.78
C GLY A 294 8.70 10.93 -4.08
N ARG A 295 8.88 9.98 -5.01
CA ARG A 295 8.14 9.89 -6.28
C ARG A 295 7.70 8.46 -6.57
N ALA A 296 6.63 8.35 -7.38
CA ALA A 296 6.16 7.07 -7.89
C ALA A 296 5.70 7.22 -9.35
N ILE A 297 6.25 6.37 -10.22
CA ILE A 297 5.93 6.37 -11.66
C ILE A 297 5.59 4.96 -12.16
N SER A 298 4.91 4.91 -13.30
CA SER A 298 4.68 3.72 -14.13
C SER A 298 5.21 4.05 -15.52
N ASN A 299 6.38 3.52 -15.85
CA ASN A 299 7.14 3.94 -17.03
C ASN A 299 7.33 5.49 -17.04
N ASP A 300 6.59 6.20 -17.91
CA ASP A 300 6.65 7.64 -18.10
C ASP A 300 5.53 8.43 -17.40
N LYS A 301 4.64 7.74 -16.69
CA LYS A 301 3.46 8.38 -16.09
C LYS A 301 3.57 8.39 -14.57
N ARG A 302 3.25 9.52 -13.98
CA ARG A 302 3.05 9.59 -12.55
C ARG A 302 1.87 8.69 -12.15
N ILE A 303 2.08 7.78 -11.20
CA ILE A 303 1.04 6.81 -10.76
C ILE A 303 -0.27 7.52 -10.39
N MET A 304 -0.18 8.63 -9.68
CA MET A 304 -1.35 9.36 -9.19
C MET A 304 -2.25 9.91 -10.30
N ASP A 305 -1.72 10.10 -11.50
CA ASP A 305 -2.45 10.69 -12.64
C ASP A 305 -3.07 9.62 -13.56
N ILE A 306 -2.79 8.33 -13.34
CA ILE A 306 -3.33 7.25 -14.14
C ILE A 306 -4.80 7.00 -13.73
N PRO A 307 -5.78 7.24 -14.62
CA PRO A 307 -7.16 6.89 -14.35
C PRO A 307 -7.33 5.36 -14.44
N PRO A 308 -7.84 4.70 -13.40
CA PRO A 308 -8.09 3.26 -13.47
C PRO A 308 -9.24 2.96 -14.44
N SER A 309 -9.05 1.98 -15.33
CA SER A 309 -10.05 1.47 -16.25
C SER A 309 -10.87 0.32 -15.66
N GLU A 310 -10.28 -0.40 -14.71
CA GLU A 310 -10.89 -1.54 -14.00
C GLU A 310 -10.29 -1.68 -12.59
N LEU A 311 -10.98 -2.42 -11.71
CA LEU A 311 -10.56 -2.57 -10.30
C LEU A 311 -9.20 -3.25 -10.16
N HIS A 312 -8.91 -4.24 -11.00
CA HIS A 312 -7.69 -5.06 -10.93
C HIS A 312 -6.67 -4.68 -12.01
N GLN A 313 -6.74 -3.45 -12.53
CA GLN A 313 -5.78 -2.95 -13.51
C GLN A 313 -4.35 -3.08 -12.99
N ARG A 314 -3.50 -3.75 -13.75
CA ARG A 314 -2.08 -3.92 -13.43
C ARG A 314 -1.25 -2.85 -14.11
N VAL A 315 -0.17 -2.43 -13.44
CA VAL A 315 0.79 -1.45 -13.97
C VAL A 315 2.22 -1.79 -13.51
N PRO A 316 3.25 -1.43 -14.28
CA PRO A 316 4.61 -1.35 -13.76
C PRO A 316 4.67 -0.31 -12.63
N PHE A 317 5.52 -0.53 -11.64
CA PHE A 317 5.59 0.33 -10.46
C PHE A 317 7.03 0.61 -10.03
N PHE A 318 7.37 1.89 -9.97
CA PHE A 318 8.66 2.37 -9.50
C PHE A 318 8.42 3.43 -8.44
N VAL A 319 8.94 3.22 -7.22
CA VAL A 319 8.67 4.12 -6.09
C VAL A 319 9.87 4.24 -5.18
N GLY A 320 10.11 5.45 -4.66
CA GLY A 320 11.19 5.68 -3.71
C GLY A 320 11.72 7.09 -3.67
N SER A 321 13.02 7.21 -3.42
CA SER A 321 13.77 8.45 -3.34
C SER A 321 13.69 9.23 -4.65
N LYS A 322 13.40 10.53 -4.54
CA LYS A 322 13.13 11.39 -5.70
C LYS A 322 14.26 11.32 -6.75
N TYR A 323 15.52 11.49 -6.35
CA TYR A 323 16.64 11.49 -7.30
C TYR A 323 16.86 10.16 -8.00
N MET A 324 16.54 9.04 -7.32
CA MET A 324 16.65 7.72 -7.93
C MET A 324 15.54 7.47 -8.97
N ILE A 325 14.33 7.98 -8.72
CA ILE A 325 13.23 7.91 -9.68
C ILE A 325 13.47 8.86 -10.85
N ASP A 326 13.93 10.10 -10.60
CA ASP A 326 14.26 11.07 -11.65
C ASP A 326 15.30 10.49 -12.63
N HIS A 327 16.37 9.85 -12.10
CA HIS A 327 17.39 9.21 -12.94
C HIS A 327 16.87 7.99 -13.72
N LEU A 328 15.98 7.18 -13.10
CA LEU A 328 15.31 6.09 -13.84
C LEU A 328 14.47 6.65 -14.99
N GLU A 329 13.73 7.72 -14.76
CA GLU A 329 12.90 8.38 -15.79
C GLU A 329 13.73 8.88 -16.97
N GLU A 330 14.89 9.54 -16.71
CA GLU A 330 15.86 9.94 -17.74
C GLU A 330 16.33 8.75 -18.61
N ILE A 331 16.61 7.60 -17.99
CA ILE A 331 17.01 6.39 -18.72
C ILE A 331 15.83 5.85 -19.55
N LEU A 332 14.62 5.80 -18.99
CA LEU A 332 13.41 5.36 -19.69
C LEU A 332 13.12 6.23 -20.91
N GLU A 333 13.34 7.55 -20.83
CA GLU A 333 13.16 8.50 -21.94
C GLU A 333 14.24 8.33 -23.02
N SER A 334 15.50 8.07 -22.63
CA SER A 334 16.61 7.92 -23.57
C SER A 334 16.57 6.64 -24.41
N GLU A 335 15.79 5.64 -24.01
CA GLU A 335 15.68 4.33 -24.68
C GLU A 335 14.36 4.18 -25.47
N ARG A 336 13.59 5.25 -25.61
CA ARG A 336 12.41 5.33 -26.52
C ARG A 336 12.86 5.66 -27.93
#